data_680bc3023ffc28a0216adc2ac3404a99
#
_entry.id   680bc3023ffc28a0216adc2ac3404a99
#
_cell.length_a   1.000
_cell.length_b   1.000
_cell.length_c   1.000
_cell.angle_alpha   90.00
_cell.angle_beta   90.00
_cell.angle_gamma   90.00
#
_symmetry.space_group_name_H-M   'P 1'
#
loop_
_entity.id
_entity.type
_entity.pdbx_description
1 polymer ?
#
loop_
_entity_poly.entity_id
_entity_poly.type
_entity_poly.pdbx_seq_one_letter_code
_entity_poly.pdbx_strand_id
1 'polypeptide(L)'
;MNISIVIVTYNRIPALCELLESISMQTIKPYEVIIVNDAGESVEQAKQLYSDLPIQIIDLEQNVGHVEARNAGVKKASGDCIMLCDDDDFITPGHLERMAAALADADFVHSDAEIVSFEERGGTRYPVSRKPFAYTADYADMRVFSTYVPSGSMYRRSLHDTLGYFDPDVHNYWDWDFYLRAAKQHRVKRVPCASVIYAFFEGGGNQSADLGGKRKRYLDRLSEKHGLGELPTKNFAVLLEEPDMKRREAPTDIVWDGKPVHSRLHSL
;
A
#
# COMPACT_ATOMS: atom_id res chain seq x y z
N MET A 1 -10.63 14.95 11.07
CA MET A 1 -9.32 14.30 10.86
C MET A 1 -8.90 14.55 9.42
N ASN A 2 -7.76 15.22 9.23
CA ASN A 2 -7.23 15.57 7.93
C ASN A 2 -6.37 14.39 7.43
N ILE A 3 -6.70 13.81 6.27
CA ILE A 3 -6.02 12.64 5.71
C ILE A 3 -5.09 13.09 4.58
N SER A 4 -3.80 12.86 4.72
CA SER A 4 -2.82 12.99 3.63
C SER A 4 -2.65 11.63 2.96
N ILE A 5 -2.94 11.54 1.66
CA ILE A 5 -2.63 10.33 0.87
C ILE A 5 -1.26 10.52 0.24
N VAL A 6 -0.36 9.55 0.43
CA VAL A 6 0.99 9.56 -0.16
C VAL A 6 1.09 8.44 -1.18
N ILE A 7 1.40 8.81 -2.42
CA ILE A 7 1.54 7.93 -3.58
C ILE A 7 2.94 8.12 -4.15
N VAL A 8 3.65 7.03 -4.40
CA VAL A 8 4.93 7.06 -5.14
C VAL A 8 4.69 6.46 -6.51
N THR A 9 5.21 7.10 -7.56
CA THR A 9 5.08 6.61 -8.92
C THR A 9 6.37 6.77 -9.71
N TYR A 10 6.59 5.86 -10.67
CA TYR A 10 7.68 5.93 -11.63
C TYR A 10 7.24 5.33 -12.97
N ASN A 11 6.98 6.16 -13.98
CA ASN A 11 6.59 5.76 -15.34
C ASN A 11 5.33 4.87 -15.40
N ARG A 12 4.30 5.15 -14.58
CA ARG A 12 3.06 4.36 -14.47
C ARG A 12 1.80 5.22 -14.52
N ILE A 13 1.75 6.23 -15.40
CA ILE A 13 0.61 7.16 -15.47
C ILE A 13 -0.75 6.46 -15.61
N PRO A 14 -0.94 5.40 -16.43
CA PRO A 14 -2.23 4.72 -16.52
C PRO A 14 -2.71 4.14 -15.18
N ALA A 15 -1.84 3.43 -14.46
CA ALA A 15 -2.16 2.84 -13.16
C ALA A 15 -2.42 3.92 -12.10
N LEU A 16 -1.57 4.96 -12.06
CA LEU A 16 -1.79 6.12 -11.21
C LEU A 16 -3.16 6.77 -11.45
N CYS A 17 -3.60 6.90 -12.71
CA CYS A 17 -4.90 7.46 -13.02
C CYS A 17 -6.07 6.57 -12.54
N GLU A 18 -5.95 5.24 -12.58
CA GLU A 18 -6.96 4.36 -11.99
C GLU A 18 -7.02 4.50 -10.45
N LEU A 19 -5.86 4.59 -9.77
CA LEU A 19 -5.83 4.89 -8.33
C LEU A 19 -6.50 6.23 -8.04
N LEU A 20 -6.18 7.30 -8.78
CA LEU A 20 -6.78 8.63 -8.58
C LEU A 20 -8.29 8.61 -8.82
N GLU A 21 -8.79 7.83 -9.81
CA GLU A 21 -10.23 7.64 -9.97
C GLU A 21 -10.84 7.00 -8.72
N SER A 22 -10.23 5.95 -8.19
CA SER A 22 -10.71 5.30 -6.97
C SER A 22 -10.72 6.23 -5.74
N ILE A 23 -9.76 7.16 -5.66
CA ILE A 23 -9.70 8.20 -4.63
C ILE A 23 -10.80 9.24 -4.87
N SER A 24 -11.07 9.62 -6.12
CA SER A 24 -12.13 10.57 -6.43
C SER A 24 -13.53 10.05 -6.08
N MET A 25 -13.71 8.72 -6.06
CA MET A 25 -14.95 8.04 -5.71
C MET A 25 -15.16 7.83 -4.20
N GLN A 26 -14.23 8.25 -3.35
CA GLN A 26 -14.35 8.07 -1.90
C GLN A 26 -15.51 8.88 -1.30
N THR A 27 -16.21 8.28 -0.31
CA THR A 27 -17.34 8.91 0.42
C THR A 27 -16.93 10.14 1.21
N ILE A 28 -15.69 10.18 1.70
CA ILE A 28 -15.07 11.37 2.28
C ILE A 28 -13.85 11.77 1.44
N LYS A 29 -13.61 13.06 1.33
CA LYS A 29 -12.48 13.55 0.53
C LYS A 29 -11.21 13.62 1.35
N PRO A 30 -10.03 13.30 0.75
CA PRO A 30 -8.75 13.51 1.42
C PRO A 30 -8.49 15.02 1.61
N TYR A 31 -7.70 15.33 2.63
CA TYR A 31 -7.22 16.70 2.86
C TYR A 31 -6.19 17.11 1.78
N GLU A 32 -5.32 16.19 1.40
CA GLU A 32 -4.34 16.35 0.32
C GLU A 32 -3.97 14.98 -0.27
N VAL A 33 -3.57 14.98 -1.54
CA VAL A 33 -2.99 13.83 -2.25
C VAL A 33 -1.60 14.24 -2.71
N ILE A 34 -0.58 13.63 -2.14
CA ILE A 34 0.83 13.90 -2.43
C ILE A 34 1.33 12.81 -3.36
N ILE A 35 1.60 13.18 -4.61
CA ILE A 35 2.20 12.30 -5.61
C ILE A 35 3.69 12.60 -5.66
N VAL A 36 4.51 11.60 -5.34
CA VAL A 36 5.96 11.67 -5.49
C VAL A 36 6.35 10.96 -6.78
N ASN A 37 6.74 11.74 -7.77
CA ASN A 37 7.31 11.25 -9.02
C ASN A 37 8.81 11.01 -8.82
N ASP A 38 9.21 9.74 -8.80
CA ASP A 38 10.59 9.33 -8.53
C ASP A 38 11.48 9.46 -9.77
N ALA A 39 11.55 10.67 -10.35
CA ALA A 39 12.27 11.01 -11.57
C ALA A 39 11.78 10.26 -12.83
N GLY A 40 10.48 9.97 -12.89
CA GLY A 40 9.82 9.41 -14.07
C GLY A 40 9.28 10.48 -15.03
N GLU A 41 8.45 10.03 -15.97
CA GLU A 41 7.68 10.92 -16.86
C GLU A 41 6.79 11.86 -16.04
N SER A 42 6.55 13.07 -16.58
CA SER A 42 5.72 14.07 -15.89
C SER A 42 4.31 13.55 -15.59
N VAL A 43 3.88 13.69 -14.36
CA VAL A 43 2.53 13.31 -13.89
C VAL A 43 1.55 14.50 -13.88
N GLU A 44 1.92 15.64 -14.47
CA GLU A 44 1.09 16.85 -14.50
C GLU A 44 -0.25 16.61 -15.22
N GLN A 45 -0.25 15.75 -16.26
CA GLN A 45 -1.49 15.35 -16.94
C GLN A 45 -2.47 14.66 -15.98
N ALA A 46 -1.99 13.77 -15.12
CA ALA A 46 -2.83 13.11 -14.13
C ALA A 46 -3.45 14.13 -13.17
N LYS A 47 -2.68 15.12 -12.69
CA LYS A 47 -3.20 16.19 -11.85
C LYS A 47 -4.27 17.04 -12.56
N GLN A 48 -4.11 17.33 -13.85
CA GLN A 48 -5.10 18.08 -14.62
C GLN A 48 -6.41 17.31 -14.78
N LEU A 49 -6.34 16.00 -15.06
CA LEU A 49 -7.50 15.12 -15.19
C LEU A 49 -8.30 15.01 -13.88
N TYR A 50 -7.62 15.03 -12.74
CA TYR A 50 -8.20 14.89 -11.40
C TYR A 50 -8.16 16.22 -10.61
N SER A 51 -8.53 17.32 -11.28
CA SER A 51 -8.55 18.67 -10.69
C SER A 51 -9.53 18.84 -9.52
N ASP A 52 -10.44 17.90 -9.31
CA ASP A 52 -11.33 17.78 -8.16
C ASP A 52 -10.65 17.20 -6.90
N LEU A 53 -9.43 16.68 -7.03
CA LEU A 53 -8.61 16.21 -5.92
C LEU A 53 -7.55 17.28 -5.55
N PRO A 54 -7.26 17.44 -4.23
CA PRO A 54 -6.22 18.39 -3.77
C PRO A 54 -4.80 17.83 -3.99
N ILE A 55 -4.40 17.66 -5.25
CA ILE A 55 -3.13 17.02 -5.64
C ILE A 55 -1.96 18.00 -5.52
N GLN A 56 -0.91 17.56 -4.83
CA GLN A 56 0.42 18.16 -4.81
C GLN A 56 1.41 17.18 -5.44
N ILE A 57 2.28 17.66 -6.32
CA ILE A 57 3.33 16.85 -6.96
C ILE A 57 4.68 17.22 -6.34
N ILE A 58 5.48 16.20 -6.07
CA ILE A 58 6.90 16.30 -5.75
C ILE A 58 7.64 15.57 -6.87
N ASP A 59 8.32 16.33 -7.74
CA ASP A 59 9.21 15.76 -8.75
C ASP A 59 10.62 15.63 -8.16
N LEU A 60 11.15 14.42 -8.08
CA LEU A 60 12.52 14.17 -7.65
C LEU A 60 13.48 14.32 -8.83
N GLU A 61 14.66 14.88 -8.59
CA GLU A 61 15.67 15.11 -9.64
C GLU A 61 16.31 13.82 -10.15
N GLN A 62 16.31 12.77 -9.33
CA GLN A 62 16.85 11.44 -9.65
C GLN A 62 16.00 10.34 -9.02
N ASN A 63 16.01 9.15 -9.63
CA ASN A 63 15.35 7.99 -9.05
C ASN A 63 16.08 7.54 -7.79
N VAL A 64 15.42 7.70 -6.64
CA VAL A 64 15.95 7.35 -5.31
C VAL A 64 15.39 6.03 -4.78
N GLY A 65 14.44 5.46 -5.48
CA GLY A 65 13.73 4.24 -5.10
C GLY A 65 12.55 4.50 -4.16
N HIS A 66 11.63 3.55 -4.17
CA HIS A 66 10.29 3.69 -3.58
C HIS A 66 10.28 4.01 -2.07
N VAL A 67 11.30 3.63 -1.30
CA VAL A 67 11.36 3.90 0.15
C VAL A 67 11.69 5.36 0.41
N GLU A 68 12.75 5.88 -0.22
CA GLU A 68 13.15 7.28 -0.07
C GLU A 68 12.13 8.24 -0.69
N ALA A 69 11.54 7.86 -1.83
CA ALA A 69 10.46 8.62 -2.43
C ALA A 69 9.23 8.70 -1.48
N ARG A 70 8.85 7.59 -0.80
CA ARG A 70 7.81 7.62 0.24
C ARG A 70 8.17 8.52 1.40
N ASN A 71 9.43 8.47 1.85
CA ASN A 71 9.91 9.35 2.91
C ASN A 71 9.79 10.83 2.52
N ALA A 72 10.06 11.19 1.27
CA ALA A 72 9.87 12.54 0.77
C ALA A 72 8.40 12.97 0.83
N GLY A 73 7.47 12.10 0.41
CA GLY A 73 6.03 12.35 0.49
C GLY A 73 5.54 12.50 1.93
N VAL A 74 5.94 11.59 2.81
CA VAL A 74 5.56 11.61 4.23
C VAL A 74 6.09 12.88 4.94
N LYS A 75 7.31 13.30 4.65
CA LYS A 75 7.87 14.56 5.18
C LYS A 75 7.09 15.80 4.74
N LYS A 76 6.47 15.74 3.56
CA LYS A 76 5.63 16.82 3.02
C LYS A 76 4.23 16.83 3.60
N ALA A 77 3.72 15.67 4.04
CA ALA A 77 2.37 15.51 4.55
C ALA A 77 2.11 16.41 5.76
N SER A 78 0.97 17.11 5.73
CA SER A 78 0.54 18.07 6.75
C SER A 78 -0.74 17.68 7.49
N GLY A 79 -1.42 16.61 7.04
CA GLY A 79 -2.61 16.09 7.68
C GLY A 79 -2.35 15.43 9.05
N ASP A 80 -3.41 15.14 9.77
CA ASP A 80 -3.36 14.47 11.09
C ASP A 80 -2.91 13.01 10.96
N CYS A 81 -3.27 12.37 9.84
CA CYS A 81 -2.93 10.99 9.51
C CYS A 81 -2.47 10.88 8.07
N ILE A 82 -1.69 9.83 7.82
CA ILE A 82 -1.15 9.46 6.51
C ILE A 82 -1.81 8.16 6.07
N MET A 83 -2.25 8.11 4.82
CA MET A 83 -2.60 6.89 4.12
C MET A 83 -1.57 6.65 3.00
N LEU A 84 -1.04 5.44 2.94
CA LEU A 84 -0.13 5.02 1.87
C LEU A 84 -0.94 4.34 0.75
N CYS A 85 -0.58 4.59 -0.50
CA CYS A 85 -1.08 3.83 -1.64
C CYS A 85 0.07 3.59 -2.62
N ASP A 86 0.14 2.38 -3.15
CA ASP A 86 0.98 2.07 -4.31
C ASP A 86 0.23 2.45 -5.58
N ASP A 87 0.93 2.93 -6.60
CA ASP A 87 0.33 3.53 -7.80
C ASP A 87 -0.39 2.53 -8.69
N ASP A 88 -0.19 1.23 -8.49
CA ASP A 88 -0.81 0.13 -9.22
C ASP A 88 -2.00 -0.53 -8.51
N ASP A 89 -2.27 -0.15 -7.27
CA ASP A 89 -3.43 -0.59 -6.50
C ASP A 89 -4.60 0.41 -6.60
N PHE A 90 -5.76 0.04 -6.07
CA PHE A 90 -6.86 0.98 -5.86
C PHE A 90 -7.71 0.59 -4.65
N ILE A 91 -8.56 1.53 -4.20
CA ILE A 91 -9.36 1.39 -3.00
C ILE A 91 -10.85 1.47 -3.33
N THR A 92 -11.67 0.68 -2.63
CA THR A 92 -13.12 0.70 -2.84
C THR A 92 -13.76 1.95 -2.22
N PRO A 93 -14.93 2.41 -2.72
CA PRO A 93 -15.68 3.49 -2.08
C PRO A 93 -15.91 3.24 -0.59
N GLY A 94 -15.78 4.29 0.23
CA GLY A 94 -15.90 4.21 1.69
C GLY A 94 -14.67 3.66 2.42
N HIS A 95 -13.57 3.37 1.72
CA HIS A 95 -12.31 2.94 2.36
C HIS A 95 -11.79 4.00 3.33
N LEU A 96 -11.65 5.26 2.89
CA LEU A 96 -11.17 6.36 3.75
C LEU A 96 -12.02 6.52 5.01
N GLU A 97 -13.34 6.44 4.88
CA GLU A 97 -14.27 6.59 6.00
C GLU A 97 -14.11 5.46 7.03
N ARG A 98 -14.02 4.20 6.56
CA ARG A 98 -13.77 3.03 7.44
C ARG A 98 -12.45 3.12 8.18
N MET A 99 -11.39 3.48 7.45
CA MET A 99 -10.06 3.59 8.06
C MET A 99 -9.99 4.73 9.06
N ALA A 100 -10.61 5.88 8.75
CA ALA A 100 -10.71 7.02 9.65
C ALA A 100 -11.50 6.67 10.93
N ALA A 101 -12.62 5.96 10.80
CA ALA A 101 -13.40 5.48 11.94
C ALA A 101 -12.59 4.50 12.81
N ALA A 102 -11.87 3.56 12.19
CA ALA A 102 -11.05 2.59 12.91
C ALA A 102 -9.85 3.25 13.62
N LEU A 103 -9.29 4.33 13.06
CA LEU A 103 -8.17 5.07 13.63
C LEU A 103 -8.58 5.92 14.85
N ALA A 104 -9.88 6.07 15.13
CA ALA A 104 -10.33 6.82 16.31
C ALA A 104 -9.83 6.21 17.62
N ASP A 105 -9.70 4.88 17.68
CA ASP A 105 -9.22 4.11 18.83
C ASP A 105 -7.92 3.34 18.59
N ALA A 106 -7.15 3.73 17.56
CA ALA A 106 -5.86 3.13 17.21
C ALA A 106 -4.87 4.21 16.75
N ASP A 107 -3.60 3.81 16.59
CA ASP A 107 -2.54 4.68 16.07
C ASP A 107 -2.18 4.32 14.63
N PHE A 108 -2.38 3.04 14.28
CA PHE A 108 -2.16 2.48 12.94
C PHE A 108 -3.28 1.50 12.63
N VAL A 109 -3.85 1.59 11.42
CA VAL A 109 -4.87 0.65 10.94
C VAL A 109 -4.53 0.17 9.54
N HIS A 110 -4.84 -1.08 9.26
CA HIS A 110 -4.78 -1.65 7.92
C HIS A 110 -6.05 -2.44 7.61
N SER A 111 -6.50 -2.39 6.38
CA SER A 111 -7.61 -3.22 5.92
C SER A 111 -7.08 -4.54 5.36
N ASP A 112 -7.99 -5.48 5.17
CA ASP A 112 -7.74 -6.61 4.29
C ASP A 112 -7.76 -6.15 2.82
N ALA A 113 -7.30 -7.03 1.93
CA ALA A 113 -7.26 -6.77 0.50
C ALA A 113 -7.90 -7.90 -0.31
N GLU A 114 -8.20 -7.63 -1.56
CA GLU A 114 -8.35 -8.66 -2.59
C GLU A 114 -7.12 -8.64 -3.49
N ILE A 115 -6.46 -9.79 -3.64
CA ILE A 115 -5.42 -9.98 -4.66
C ILE A 115 -6.13 -10.28 -5.96
N VAL A 116 -5.89 -9.46 -6.97
CA VAL A 116 -6.62 -9.53 -8.24
C VAL A 116 -5.63 -9.59 -9.40
N SER A 117 -5.77 -10.60 -10.24
CA SER A 117 -5.09 -10.63 -11.54
C SER A 117 -5.95 -9.94 -12.58
N PHE A 118 -5.32 -9.14 -13.44
CA PHE A 118 -6.01 -8.36 -14.45
C PHE A 118 -5.54 -8.71 -15.86
N GLU A 119 -6.47 -8.60 -16.80
CA GLU A 119 -6.20 -8.56 -18.23
C GLU A 119 -6.46 -7.15 -18.76
N GLU A 120 -5.51 -6.58 -19.47
CA GLU A 120 -5.66 -5.24 -20.06
C GLU A 120 -6.36 -5.34 -21.42
N ARG A 121 -7.41 -4.54 -21.61
CA ARG A 121 -8.15 -4.40 -22.87
C ARG A 121 -8.45 -2.93 -23.12
N GLY A 122 -7.88 -2.36 -24.18
CA GLY A 122 -8.11 -0.95 -24.55
C GLY A 122 -7.72 0.04 -23.44
N GLY A 123 -6.61 -0.23 -22.71
CA GLY A 123 -6.13 0.61 -21.63
C GLY A 123 -6.88 0.47 -20.29
N THR A 124 -7.88 -0.40 -20.22
CA THR A 124 -8.62 -0.69 -18.98
C THR A 124 -8.26 -2.08 -18.46
N ARG A 125 -8.02 -2.20 -17.17
CA ARG A 125 -7.73 -3.47 -16.50
C ARG A 125 -9.04 -4.17 -16.07
N TYR A 126 -9.30 -5.36 -16.61
CA TYR A 126 -10.44 -6.20 -16.29
C TYR A 126 -10.03 -7.34 -15.35
N PRO A 127 -10.74 -7.56 -14.23
CA PRO A 127 -10.39 -8.62 -13.31
C PRO A 127 -10.65 -10.01 -13.93
N VAL A 128 -9.68 -10.92 -13.83
CA VAL A 128 -9.78 -12.30 -14.31
C VAL A 128 -9.76 -13.32 -13.16
N SER A 129 -9.11 -12.98 -12.05
CA SER A 129 -9.17 -13.78 -10.82
C SER A 129 -9.17 -12.88 -9.59
N ARG A 130 -9.80 -13.33 -8.52
CA ARG A 130 -9.91 -12.60 -7.25
C ARG A 130 -9.72 -13.58 -6.10
N LYS A 131 -8.88 -13.21 -5.13
CA LYS A 131 -8.67 -13.98 -3.91
C LYS A 131 -8.60 -13.02 -2.71
N PRO A 132 -9.40 -13.24 -1.65
CA PRO A 132 -9.26 -12.47 -0.42
C PRO A 132 -7.87 -12.68 0.19
N PHE A 133 -7.28 -11.59 0.66
CA PHE A 133 -6.07 -11.57 1.45
C PHE A 133 -6.43 -11.01 2.83
N ALA A 134 -6.80 -11.91 3.73
CA ALA A 134 -7.36 -11.61 5.03
C ALA A 134 -6.81 -12.58 6.07
N TYR A 135 -5.98 -12.09 6.97
CA TYR A 135 -5.27 -12.89 7.97
C TYR A 135 -5.33 -12.23 9.34
N THR A 136 -5.18 -13.04 10.39
CA THR A 136 -4.90 -12.49 11.72
C THR A 136 -3.59 -11.71 11.70
N ALA A 137 -3.54 -10.62 12.45
CA ALA A 137 -2.40 -9.70 12.47
C ALA A 137 -1.85 -9.52 13.90
N ASP A 138 -1.86 -10.59 14.69
CA ASP A 138 -1.25 -10.58 16.02
C ASP A 138 0.26 -10.32 15.90
N TYR A 139 0.80 -9.56 16.84
CA TYR A 139 2.21 -9.17 16.81
C TYR A 139 3.18 -10.36 16.71
N ALA A 140 2.87 -11.48 17.40
CA ALA A 140 3.67 -12.70 17.33
C ALA A 140 3.68 -13.29 15.91
N ASP A 141 2.53 -13.38 15.29
CA ASP A 141 2.36 -13.87 13.92
C ASP A 141 3.06 -12.96 12.90
N MET A 142 2.93 -11.65 13.08
CA MET A 142 3.59 -10.66 12.22
C MET A 142 5.11 -10.65 12.34
N ARG A 143 5.67 -11.23 13.39
CA ARG A 143 7.13 -11.46 13.50
C ARG A 143 7.62 -12.63 12.65
N VAL A 144 6.74 -13.53 12.24
CA VAL A 144 7.05 -14.68 11.39
C VAL A 144 6.88 -14.32 9.91
N PHE A 145 5.78 -13.63 9.59
CA PHE A 145 5.45 -13.19 8.24
C PHE A 145 4.43 -12.06 8.25
N SER A 146 4.71 -11.01 7.44
CA SER A 146 3.79 -9.89 7.28
C SER A 146 2.55 -10.29 6.47
N THR A 147 1.38 -10.06 7.04
CA THR A 147 0.07 -10.33 6.42
C THR A 147 -0.75 -9.08 6.20
N TYR A 148 -0.13 -7.91 6.08
CA TYR A 148 -0.84 -6.72 5.65
C TYR A 148 -0.27 -6.18 4.34
N VAL A 149 -1.10 -5.47 3.61
CA VAL A 149 -0.71 -4.72 2.42
C VAL A 149 -0.54 -3.26 2.84
N PRO A 150 0.60 -2.59 2.54
CA PRO A 150 0.80 -1.20 2.92
C PRO A 150 -0.17 -0.25 2.22
N SER A 151 -0.59 -0.60 1.01
CA SER A 151 -1.58 0.17 0.24
C SER A 151 -2.90 0.26 1.00
N GLY A 152 -3.44 1.46 1.14
CA GLY A 152 -4.66 1.72 1.92
C GLY A 152 -4.47 1.70 3.44
N SER A 153 -3.30 1.36 3.98
CA SER A 153 -3.03 1.48 5.41
C SER A 153 -3.02 2.95 5.84
N MET A 154 -3.56 3.22 7.02
CA MET A 154 -3.67 4.57 7.57
C MET A 154 -3.10 4.63 8.99
N TYR A 155 -2.36 5.68 9.29
CA TYR A 155 -1.76 5.85 10.62
C TYR A 155 -1.62 7.33 11.02
N ARG A 156 -1.50 7.59 12.32
CA ARG A 156 -1.25 8.93 12.82
C ARG A 156 0.11 9.42 12.36
N ARG A 157 0.17 10.61 11.75
CA ARG A 157 1.43 11.19 11.26
C ARG A 157 2.48 11.31 12.37
N SER A 158 2.05 11.53 13.61
CA SER A 158 2.93 11.60 14.79
C SER A 158 3.72 10.30 15.10
N LEU A 159 3.38 9.17 14.45
CA LEU A 159 4.21 7.97 14.57
C LEU A 159 5.63 8.20 14.06
N HIS A 160 5.82 9.08 13.07
CA HIS A 160 7.14 9.42 12.58
C HIS A 160 7.99 10.23 13.57
N ASP A 161 7.36 10.92 14.54
CA ASP A 161 8.09 11.65 15.57
C ASP A 161 8.76 10.69 16.58
N THR A 162 8.17 9.50 16.77
CA THR A 162 8.66 8.49 17.74
C THR A 162 9.41 7.34 17.08
N LEU A 163 8.94 6.90 15.90
CA LEU A 163 9.49 5.74 15.18
C LEU A 163 10.53 6.13 14.14
N GLY A 164 10.60 7.40 13.72
CA GLY A 164 11.36 7.82 12.56
C GLY A 164 10.66 7.41 11.24
N TYR A 165 11.37 7.59 10.14
CA TYR A 165 10.85 7.33 8.80
C TYR A 165 11.02 5.86 8.38
N PHE A 166 10.62 5.54 7.14
CA PHE A 166 10.83 4.22 6.56
C PHE A 166 12.32 3.99 6.30
N ASP A 167 12.79 2.78 6.61
CA ASP A 167 14.21 2.42 6.56
C ASP A 167 14.59 1.89 5.15
N PRO A 168 15.42 2.60 4.39
CA PRO A 168 15.83 2.15 3.06
C PRO A 168 16.74 0.92 3.10
N ASP A 169 17.38 0.64 4.24
CA ASP A 169 18.28 -0.49 4.39
C ASP A 169 17.58 -1.85 4.40
N VAL A 170 16.28 -1.89 4.67
CA VAL A 170 15.43 -3.08 4.55
C VAL A 170 14.60 -3.10 3.26
N HIS A 171 14.68 -2.09 2.44
CA HIS A 171 14.13 -1.89 1.10
C HIS A 171 12.79 -2.61 0.83
N ASN A 172 12.80 -3.88 0.37
CA ASN A 172 11.58 -4.64 0.04
C ASN A 172 10.68 -4.96 1.24
N TYR A 173 11.14 -4.69 2.46
CA TYR A 173 10.46 -5.00 3.73
C TYR A 173 10.28 -3.76 4.61
N TRP A 174 10.33 -2.55 4.00
CA TRP A 174 10.16 -1.27 4.67
C TRP A 174 8.82 -1.15 5.41
N ASP A 175 7.77 -1.72 4.82
CA ASP A 175 6.42 -1.79 5.36
C ASP A 175 6.37 -2.71 6.59
N TRP A 176 6.95 -3.90 6.48
CA TRP A 176 7.04 -4.85 7.58
C TRP A 176 7.88 -4.30 8.75
N ASP A 177 9.00 -3.65 8.45
CA ASP A 177 9.81 -2.94 9.45
C ASP A 177 8.99 -1.89 10.19
N PHE A 178 8.27 -1.03 9.45
CA PHE A 178 7.48 0.03 10.05
C PHE A 178 6.32 -0.53 10.90
N TYR A 179 5.65 -1.57 10.41
CA TYR A 179 4.63 -2.28 11.17
C TYR A 179 5.18 -2.82 12.50
N LEU A 180 6.32 -3.52 12.47
CA LEU A 180 6.92 -4.11 13.67
C LEU A 180 7.34 -3.05 14.69
N ARG A 181 7.87 -1.91 14.20
CA ARG A 181 8.17 -0.77 15.10
C ARG A 181 6.92 -0.17 15.72
N ALA A 182 5.88 0.02 14.92
CA ALA A 182 4.61 0.55 15.38
C ALA A 182 3.93 -0.41 16.39
N ALA A 183 3.76 -1.67 16.03
CA ALA A 183 3.05 -2.64 16.85
C ALA A 183 3.74 -2.96 18.18
N LYS A 184 5.04 -2.64 18.34
CA LYS A 184 5.78 -2.79 19.59
C LYS A 184 5.38 -1.75 20.64
N GLN A 185 4.94 -0.55 20.23
CA GLN A 185 4.77 0.60 21.13
C GLN A 185 3.42 1.30 20.98
N HIS A 186 2.68 1.00 19.90
CA HIS A 186 1.44 1.67 19.52
C HIS A 186 0.33 0.67 19.26
N ARG A 187 -0.91 1.13 19.30
CA ARG A 187 -2.07 0.31 19.01
C ARG A 187 -2.27 0.17 17.50
N VAL A 188 -1.96 -1.03 17.00
CA VAL A 188 -2.24 -1.42 15.60
C VAL A 188 -3.54 -2.22 15.55
N LYS A 189 -4.39 -1.95 14.54
CA LYS A 189 -5.69 -2.60 14.40
C LYS A 189 -5.92 -3.04 12.96
N ARG A 190 -6.33 -4.29 12.77
CA ARG A 190 -6.86 -4.79 11.50
C ARG A 190 -8.31 -4.37 11.35
N VAL A 191 -8.69 -3.93 10.15
CA VAL A 191 -10.07 -3.67 9.74
C VAL A 191 -10.50 -4.84 8.84
N PRO A 192 -11.43 -5.73 9.28
CA PRO A 192 -11.79 -6.95 8.56
C PRO A 192 -12.70 -6.65 7.36
N CYS A 193 -12.20 -5.89 6.41
CA CYS A 193 -12.88 -5.49 5.19
C CYS A 193 -11.86 -5.44 4.06
N ALA A 194 -12.04 -6.24 3.01
CA ALA A 194 -11.20 -6.27 1.83
C ALA A 194 -11.53 -5.06 0.95
N SER A 195 -11.05 -3.89 1.36
CA SER A 195 -11.34 -2.61 0.72
C SER A 195 -10.16 -2.04 -0.07
N VAL A 196 -9.07 -2.80 -0.17
CA VAL A 196 -7.94 -2.56 -1.07
C VAL A 196 -7.96 -3.63 -2.15
N ILE A 197 -7.74 -3.22 -3.39
CA ILE A 197 -7.58 -4.09 -4.55
C ILE A 197 -6.11 -4.07 -4.92
N TYR A 198 -5.43 -5.14 -4.55
CA TYR A 198 -4.02 -5.34 -4.81
C TYR A 198 -3.82 -5.97 -6.18
N ALA A 199 -3.24 -5.21 -7.11
CA ALA A 199 -3.01 -5.70 -8.46
C ALA A 199 -1.81 -6.66 -8.50
N PHE A 200 -2.08 -7.91 -8.86
CA PHE A 200 -1.05 -8.94 -9.01
C PHE A 200 -0.82 -9.26 -10.49
N PHE A 201 0.42 -9.09 -10.93
CA PHE A 201 0.83 -9.38 -12.31
C PHE A 201 1.61 -10.70 -12.36
N GLU A 202 1.04 -11.74 -12.93
CA GLU A 202 1.69 -13.06 -13.08
C GLU A 202 2.97 -13.01 -13.95
N GLY A 203 3.17 -11.96 -14.72
CA GLY A 203 4.31 -11.74 -15.62
C GLY A 203 5.56 -11.12 -15.00
N GLY A 204 5.63 -10.89 -13.68
CA GLY A 204 6.88 -10.49 -12.99
C GLY A 204 7.11 -8.98 -12.82
N GLY A 205 6.11 -8.13 -12.96
CA GLY A 205 6.22 -6.69 -12.66
C GLY A 205 6.24 -6.35 -11.17
N ASN A 206 5.89 -7.31 -10.29
CA ASN A 206 5.84 -7.10 -8.84
C ASN A 206 7.23 -7.27 -8.22
N GLN A 207 7.63 -6.34 -7.35
CA GLN A 207 8.87 -6.46 -6.58
C GLN A 207 8.89 -7.71 -5.68
N SER A 208 7.72 -8.28 -5.36
CA SER A 208 7.57 -9.51 -4.60
C SER A 208 7.99 -10.77 -5.37
N ALA A 209 8.15 -10.72 -6.69
CA ALA A 209 8.52 -11.86 -7.54
C ALA A 209 10.04 -12.10 -7.61
N ASP A 210 10.87 -11.08 -7.35
CA ASP A 210 12.34 -11.23 -7.36
C ASP A 210 12.80 -11.92 -6.09
N LEU A 211 13.26 -13.17 -6.21
CA LEU A 211 13.87 -13.97 -5.15
C LEU A 211 15.41 -13.86 -5.13
N GLY A 212 15.97 -12.90 -5.85
CA GLY A 212 17.41 -12.73 -6.01
C GLY A 212 18.16 -12.43 -4.71
N GLY A 213 19.48 -12.60 -4.71
CA GLY A 213 20.34 -12.44 -3.54
C GLY A 213 20.29 -11.05 -2.88
N LYS A 214 19.83 -10.00 -3.60
CA LYS A 214 19.60 -8.68 -3.01
C LYS A 214 18.43 -8.70 -2.01
N ARG A 215 17.32 -9.35 -2.38
CA ARG A 215 16.14 -9.45 -1.53
C ARG A 215 16.44 -10.24 -0.25
N LYS A 216 17.20 -11.33 -0.36
CA LYS A 216 17.64 -12.08 0.84
C LYS A 216 18.41 -11.19 1.81
N ARG A 217 19.33 -10.35 1.33
CA ARG A 217 20.10 -9.44 2.19
C ARG A 217 19.19 -8.44 2.94
N TYR A 218 18.16 -7.93 2.29
CA TYR A 218 17.19 -7.04 2.96
C TYR A 218 16.36 -7.78 4.01
N LEU A 219 16.01 -9.06 3.74
CA LEU A 219 15.31 -9.91 4.71
C LEU A 219 16.20 -10.22 5.93
N ASP A 220 17.48 -10.53 5.68
CA ASP A 220 18.46 -10.79 6.73
C ASP A 220 18.64 -9.53 7.62
N ARG A 221 18.72 -8.34 7.03
CA ARG A 221 18.77 -7.05 7.76
C ARG A 221 17.51 -6.80 8.59
N LEU A 222 16.32 -7.04 8.02
CA LEU A 222 15.07 -6.95 8.77
C LEU A 222 15.10 -7.91 9.97
N SER A 223 15.51 -9.16 9.73
CA SER A 223 15.58 -10.18 10.77
C SER A 223 16.56 -9.77 11.89
N GLU A 224 17.75 -9.31 11.55
CA GLU A 224 18.73 -8.83 12.50
C GLU A 224 18.19 -7.66 13.34
N LYS A 225 17.60 -6.65 12.67
CA LYS A 225 17.04 -5.45 13.31
C LYS A 225 15.96 -5.77 14.34
N HIS A 226 15.12 -6.77 14.07
CA HIS A 226 13.98 -7.14 14.92
C HIS A 226 14.18 -8.42 15.73
N GLY A 227 15.33 -9.12 15.57
CA GLY A 227 15.59 -10.39 16.25
C GLY A 227 14.56 -11.47 15.85
N LEU A 228 14.30 -11.63 14.52
CA LEU A 228 13.27 -12.56 14.02
C LEU A 228 13.78 -13.99 13.82
N GLY A 229 15.11 -14.19 13.83
CA GLY A 229 15.74 -15.46 13.53
C GLY A 229 15.84 -15.69 12.01
N GLU A 230 15.99 -16.93 11.60
CA GLU A 230 16.08 -17.27 10.18
C GLU A 230 14.69 -17.22 9.53
N LEU A 231 14.53 -16.33 8.54
CA LEU A 231 13.28 -16.18 7.79
C LEU A 231 13.39 -16.85 6.42
N PRO A 232 12.38 -17.61 5.98
CA PRO A 232 12.41 -18.29 4.70
C PRO A 232 12.25 -17.27 3.55
N THR A 233 13.16 -17.34 2.55
CA THR A 233 12.99 -16.61 1.30
C THR A 233 12.09 -17.42 0.38
N LYS A 234 10.79 -17.18 0.43
CA LYS A 234 9.79 -17.90 -0.37
C LYS A 234 9.04 -16.93 -1.29
N ASN A 235 8.55 -17.46 -2.40
CA ASN A 235 7.60 -16.75 -3.24
C ASN A 235 6.30 -16.53 -2.45
N PHE A 236 5.73 -15.34 -2.57
CA PHE A 236 4.50 -14.96 -1.90
C PHE A 236 3.34 -15.96 -2.13
N ALA A 237 3.14 -16.40 -3.39
CA ALA A 237 2.09 -17.36 -3.73
C ALA A 237 2.28 -18.73 -3.03
N VAL A 238 3.53 -19.22 -2.95
CA VAL A 238 3.86 -20.46 -2.24
C VAL A 238 3.64 -20.32 -0.74
N LEU A 239 4.00 -19.18 -0.19
CA LEU A 239 3.84 -18.88 1.24
C LEU A 239 2.38 -18.91 1.67
N LEU A 240 1.47 -18.36 0.87
CA LEU A 240 0.04 -18.34 1.17
C LEU A 240 -0.60 -19.73 1.24
N GLU A 241 0.00 -20.74 0.58
CA GLU A 241 -0.51 -22.11 0.59
C GLU A 241 0.03 -22.95 1.77
N GLU A 242 0.93 -22.40 2.58
CA GLU A 242 1.47 -23.11 3.74
C GLU A 242 0.43 -23.32 4.85
N PRO A 243 0.49 -24.45 5.57
CA PRO A 243 -0.47 -24.76 6.63
C PRO A 243 -0.54 -23.68 7.72
N ASP A 244 0.60 -23.05 8.04
CA ASP A 244 0.68 -21.99 9.04
C ASP A 244 -0.05 -20.73 8.58
N MET A 245 0.05 -20.39 7.30
CA MET A 245 -0.68 -19.27 6.72
C MET A 245 -2.17 -19.54 6.66
N LYS A 246 -2.58 -20.74 6.24
CA LYS A 246 -3.99 -21.15 6.19
C LYS A 246 -4.66 -21.10 7.58
N ARG A 247 -3.93 -21.41 8.64
CA ARG A 247 -4.45 -21.26 10.02
C ARG A 247 -4.68 -19.81 10.45
N ARG A 248 -4.00 -18.87 9.82
CA ARG A 248 -4.14 -17.43 10.09
C ARG A 248 -5.23 -16.77 9.24
N GLU A 249 -5.81 -17.47 8.27
CA GLU A 249 -6.95 -16.94 7.49
C GLU A 249 -8.06 -16.47 8.43
N ALA A 250 -8.61 -15.31 8.13
CA ALA A 250 -9.62 -14.68 8.98
C ALA A 250 -10.81 -14.18 8.14
N PRO A 251 -12.01 -14.16 8.71
CA PRO A 251 -13.18 -13.61 8.04
C PRO A 251 -12.96 -12.14 7.65
N THR A 252 -13.51 -11.76 6.49
CA THR A 252 -13.45 -10.40 5.95
C THR A 252 -14.70 -10.09 5.12
N ASP A 253 -15.11 -8.83 5.12
CA ASP A 253 -16.18 -8.36 4.25
C ASP A 253 -15.60 -8.06 2.85
N ILE A 254 -16.17 -8.67 1.81
CA ILE A 254 -15.85 -8.37 0.41
C ILE A 254 -16.78 -7.25 -0.05
N VAL A 255 -16.21 -6.10 -0.40
CA VAL A 255 -16.98 -4.88 -0.71
C VAL A 255 -16.81 -4.37 -2.14
N TRP A 256 -15.85 -4.92 -2.88
CA TRP A 256 -15.68 -4.58 -4.28
C TRP A 256 -16.65 -5.38 -5.16
N ASP A 257 -17.33 -4.68 -6.07
CA ASP A 257 -18.31 -5.29 -6.99
C ASP A 257 -17.67 -6.04 -8.17
N GLY A 258 -16.34 -6.01 -8.29
CA GLY A 258 -15.58 -6.68 -9.35
C GLY A 258 -15.59 -5.95 -10.68
N LYS A 259 -16.07 -4.72 -10.74
CA LYS A 259 -16.02 -3.93 -11.97
C LYS A 259 -14.67 -3.25 -12.15
N PRO A 260 -14.22 -3.09 -13.41
CA PRO A 260 -13.00 -2.33 -13.69
C PRO A 260 -13.15 -0.86 -13.27
N VAL A 261 -12.04 -0.25 -12.91
CA VAL A 261 -11.97 1.21 -12.72
C VAL A 261 -11.65 1.84 -14.08
N HIS A 262 -12.52 2.73 -14.54
CA HIS A 262 -12.30 3.49 -15.78
C HIS A 262 -11.70 4.84 -15.44
N SER A 263 -10.40 5.00 -15.67
CA SER A 263 -9.72 6.25 -15.43
C SER A 263 -10.10 7.33 -16.46
N ARG A 264 -10.02 8.59 -16.07
CA ARG A 264 -10.27 9.75 -16.96
C ARG A 264 -9.25 9.85 -18.11
N LEU A 265 -8.13 9.15 -18.03
CA LEU A 265 -7.09 9.12 -19.07
C LEU A 265 -7.63 8.59 -20.41
N HIS A 266 -8.58 7.65 -20.39
CA HIS A 266 -9.17 7.04 -21.59
C HIS A 266 -10.49 7.68 -22.01
N SER A 267 -10.91 8.75 -21.33
CA SER A 267 -12.13 9.51 -21.64
C SER A 267 -11.86 10.69 -22.59
N LEU A 268 -10.60 10.83 -23.03
CA LEU A 268 -10.12 11.82 -23.98
C LEU A 268 -10.03 11.18 -25.39
#